data_f7da1eb05914a3c5256b98e52fdc7fd1
#
_entry.id   f7da1eb05914a3c5256b98e52fdc7fd1
#
_cell.length_a   1.000
_cell.length_b   1.000
_cell.length_c   1.000
_cell.angle_alpha   90.00
_cell.angle_beta   90.00
_cell.angle_gamma   90.00
#
_symmetry.space_group_name_H-M   'P 1'
#
loop_
_entity.id
_entity.type
_entity.pdbx_description
1 polymer ?
#
loop_
_entity_poly.entity_id
_entity_poly.type
_entity_poly.pdbx_seq_one_letter_code
_entity_poly.pdbx_strand_id
1 'polypeptide(L)'
;IAKLILEEINLARTKPAEYAVKILKYKGLFDKNVLKRPPDGKRIGTVEGPAAYQEAADFLKKVKPCSPLTASKGLTKICEDIYNVAQTCDAGAIDSHCNIQQIIIRYGGFDGSF
;
A
#
# COMPACT_ATOMS: atom_id res chain seq x y z
N ILE A 1 11.03 6.62 -3.24
CA ILE A 1 10.04 6.00 -2.31
C ILE A 1 9.00 5.20 -3.10
N ALA A 2 8.39 5.77 -4.13
CA ALA A 2 7.40 5.07 -4.95
C ALA A 2 7.94 3.76 -5.55
N LYS A 3 9.17 3.76 -6.01
CA LYS A 3 9.85 2.56 -6.51
C LYS A 3 10.00 1.48 -5.44
N LEU A 4 10.39 1.86 -4.24
CA LEU A 4 10.54 0.93 -3.11
C LEU A 4 9.20 0.33 -2.70
N ILE A 5 8.12 1.13 -2.72
CA ILE A 5 6.76 0.64 -2.46
C ILE A 5 6.34 -0.39 -3.52
N LEU A 6 6.60 -0.11 -4.80
CA LEU A 6 6.27 -1.03 -5.89
C LEU A 6 7.05 -2.35 -5.78
N GLU A 7 8.33 -2.27 -5.44
CA GLU A 7 9.18 -3.45 -5.20
C GLU A 7 8.64 -4.30 -4.05
N GLU A 8 8.23 -3.66 -2.96
CA GLU A 8 7.67 -4.34 -1.79
C GLU A 8 6.32 -5.01 -2.11
N ILE A 9 5.44 -4.32 -2.83
CA ILE A 9 4.17 -4.89 -3.30
C ILE A 9 4.44 -6.09 -4.22
N ASN A 10 5.38 -5.96 -5.15
CA ASN A 10 5.70 -7.02 -6.08
C ASN A 10 6.33 -8.23 -5.39
N LEU A 11 7.11 -8.04 -4.35
CA LEU A 11 7.62 -9.13 -3.53
C LEU A 11 6.47 -9.93 -2.89
N ALA A 12 5.50 -9.23 -2.30
CA ALA A 12 4.32 -9.88 -1.73
C ALA A 12 3.48 -10.61 -2.78
N ARG A 13 3.36 -10.06 -3.99
CA ARG A 13 2.58 -10.65 -5.09
C ARG A 13 3.25 -11.88 -5.72
N THR A 14 4.54 -11.79 -5.98
CA THR A 14 5.26 -12.85 -6.71
C THR A 14 5.79 -13.95 -5.81
N LYS A 15 6.10 -13.62 -4.55
CA LYS A 15 6.67 -14.53 -3.56
C LYS A 15 5.97 -14.42 -2.19
N PRO A 16 4.66 -14.70 -2.14
CA PRO A 16 3.88 -14.49 -0.93
C PRO A 16 4.39 -15.30 0.27
N ALA A 17 4.86 -16.53 0.07
CA ALA A 17 5.41 -17.35 1.15
C ALA A 17 6.68 -16.76 1.75
N GLU A 18 7.59 -16.22 0.93
CA GLU A 18 8.80 -15.52 1.41
C GLU A 18 8.41 -14.22 2.13
N TYR A 19 7.43 -13.51 1.61
CA TYR A 19 6.93 -12.29 2.25
C TYR A 19 6.27 -12.56 3.60
N ALA A 20 5.59 -13.70 3.76
CA ALA A 20 5.05 -14.14 5.04
C ALA A 20 6.14 -14.26 6.13
N VAL A 21 7.29 -14.81 5.77
CA VAL A 21 8.45 -14.87 6.69
C VAL A 21 8.95 -13.48 7.06
N LYS A 22 8.98 -12.58 6.09
CA LYS A 22 9.41 -11.20 6.30
C LYS A 22 8.51 -10.47 7.31
N ILE A 23 7.19 -10.55 7.14
CA ILE A 23 6.26 -9.86 8.04
C ILE A 23 6.22 -10.47 9.44
N LEU A 24 6.46 -11.77 9.60
CA LEU A 24 6.51 -12.41 10.91
C LEU A 24 7.65 -11.89 11.79
N LYS A 25 8.70 -11.34 11.21
CA LYS A 25 9.77 -10.67 11.97
C LYS A 25 9.24 -9.47 12.77
N TYR A 26 8.25 -8.75 12.23
CA TYR A 26 7.64 -7.61 12.93
C TYR A 26 6.78 -8.04 14.12
N LYS A 27 6.28 -9.26 14.14
CA LYS A 27 5.50 -9.80 15.26
C LYS A 27 6.32 -9.78 16.57
N GLY A 28 7.62 -10.04 16.49
CA GLY A 28 8.54 -10.00 17.65
C GLY A 28 8.84 -8.58 18.17
N LEU A 29 8.45 -7.54 17.44
CA LEU A 29 8.68 -6.15 17.83
C LEU A 29 7.51 -5.56 18.63
N PHE A 30 6.49 -6.34 18.94
CA PHE A 30 5.37 -5.91 19.75
C PHE A 30 5.64 -6.06 21.24
N ASP A 31 5.26 -5.06 21.99
CA ASP A 31 5.04 -5.10 23.43
C ASP A 31 3.52 -4.98 23.66
N LYS A 32 2.87 -6.10 23.95
CA LYS A 32 1.40 -6.21 23.94
C LYS A 32 0.84 -5.78 22.58
N ASN A 33 0.07 -4.71 22.53
CA ASN A 33 -0.49 -4.15 21.28
C ASN A 33 0.29 -2.94 20.75
N VAL A 34 1.48 -2.67 21.26
CA VAL A 34 2.31 -1.55 20.83
C VAL A 34 3.48 -2.06 19.99
N LEU A 35 3.50 -1.66 18.73
CA LEU A 35 4.60 -1.96 17.82
C LEU A 35 5.76 -0.99 18.03
N LYS A 36 6.95 -1.53 18.22
CA LYS A 36 8.21 -0.78 18.19
C LYS A 36 8.72 -0.75 16.75
N ARG A 37 8.48 0.32 16.05
CA ARG A 37 8.83 0.42 14.62
C ARG A 37 10.34 0.57 14.41
N PRO A 38 10.99 -0.31 13.64
CA PRO A 38 12.36 -0.07 13.22
C PRO A 38 12.41 0.97 12.06
N PRO A 39 13.49 1.72 11.87
CA PRO A 39 14.71 1.75 12.70
C PRO A 39 14.64 2.76 13.86
N ASP A 40 13.61 3.63 13.86
CA ASP A 40 13.53 4.79 14.77
C ASP A 40 13.02 4.46 16.19
N GLY A 41 12.56 3.24 16.41
CA GLY A 41 12.01 2.79 17.70
C GLY A 41 10.70 3.46 18.09
N LYS A 42 10.04 4.20 17.20
CA LYS A 42 8.74 4.81 17.45
C LYS A 42 7.72 3.78 17.91
N ARG A 43 6.98 4.11 18.95
CA ARG A 43 5.92 3.27 19.49
C ARG A 43 4.59 3.59 18.80
N ILE A 44 3.99 2.59 18.19
CA ILE A 44 2.71 2.71 17.49
C ILE A 44 1.70 1.81 18.18
N GLY A 45 0.67 2.42 18.78
CA GLY A 45 -0.46 1.70 19.36
C GLY A 45 -1.30 1.06 18.25
N THR A 46 -1.63 -0.23 18.43
CA THR A 46 -2.50 -0.97 17.51
C THR A 46 -3.67 -1.57 18.27
N VAL A 47 -4.79 -1.77 17.60
CA VAL A 47 -5.97 -2.43 18.18
C VAL A 47 -5.82 -3.94 18.12
N GLU A 48 -5.37 -4.47 16.97
CA GLU A 48 -5.31 -5.91 16.70
C GLU A 48 -4.04 -6.56 17.22
N GLY A 49 -2.98 -5.79 17.41
CA GLY A 49 -1.70 -6.29 17.92
C GLY A 49 -0.99 -7.27 16.99
N PRO A 50 -0.13 -8.15 17.55
CA PRO A 50 0.67 -9.08 16.76
C PRO A 50 -0.15 -10.17 16.06
N ALA A 51 -1.39 -10.41 16.47
CA ALA A 51 -2.27 -11.41 15.85
C ALA A 51 -2.56 -11.11 14.37
N ALA A 52 -2.69 -9.82 14.00
CA ALA A 52 -2.89 -9.42 12.62
C ALA A 52 -1.73 -9.84 11.69
N TYR A 53 -0.50 -9.76 12.18
CA TYR A 53 0.68 -10.23 11.42
C TYR A 53 0.67 -11.75 11.24
N GLN A 54 0.22 -12.50 12.24
CA GLN A 54 0.10 -13.96 12.13
C GLN A 54 -0.95 -14.34 11.10
N GLU A 55 -2.12 -13.72 11.16
CA GLU A 55 -3.21 -13.97 10.22
C GLU A 55 -2.80 -13.65 8.78
N ALA A 56 -2.18 -12.49 8.56
CA ALA A 56 -1.65 -12.10 7.25
C ALA A 56 -0.60 -13.10 6.73
N ALA A 57 0.32 -13.55 7.58
CA ALA A 57 1.32 -14.53 7.20
C ALA A 57 0.71 -15.89 6.84
N ASP A 58 -0.29 -16.34 7.57
CA ASP A 58 -0.98 -17.61 7.31
C ASP A 58 -1.78 -17.56 6.00
N PHE A 59 -2.37 -16.40 5.68
CA PHE A 59 -2.98 -16.15 4.37
C PHE A 59 -1.95 -16.20 3.25
N LEU A 60 -0.84 -15.47 3.39
CA LEU A 60 0.20 -15.39 2.37
C LEU A 60 0.87 -16.75 2.06
N LYS A 61 0.96 -17.64 3.04
CA LYS A 61 1.47 -18.99 2.83
C LYS A 61 0.57 -19.86 1.95
N LYS A 62 -0.73 -19.54 1.89
CA LYS A 62 -1.73 -20.34 1.16
C LYS A 62 -2.07 -19.75 -0.20
N VAL A 63 -1.88 -18.45 -0.39
CA VAL A 63 -2.26 -17.76 -1.62
C VAL A 63 -1.30 -18.09 -2.75
N LYS A 64 -1.83 -18.21 -3.96
CA LYS A 64 -1.02 -18.42 -5.17
C LYS A 64 -0.31 -17.13 -5.56
N PRO A 65 0.95 -17.21 -6.01
CA PRO A 65 1.65 -16.04 -6.57
C PRO A 65 0.87 -15.39 -7.72
N CYS A 66 0.96 -14.08 -7.79
CA CYS A 66 0.41 -13.27 -8.89
C CYS A 66 1.55 -12.67 -9.71
N SER A 67 1.24 -12.23 -10.92
CA SER A 67 2.21 -11.48 -11.73
C SER A 67 2.54 -10.13 -11.09
N PRO A 68 3.77 -9.61 -11.30
CA PRO A 68 4.15 -8.32 -10.75
C PRO A 68 3.38 -7.17 -11.40
N LEU A 69 3.21 -6.09 -10.65
CA LEU A 69 2.71 -4.82 -11.18
C LEU A 69 3.86 -4.05 -11.82
N THR A 70 3.54 -3.30 -12.87
CA THR A 70 4.47 -2.39 -13.53
C THR A 70 4.02 -0.94 -13.34
N ALA A 71 4.99 -0.04 -13.23
CA ALA A 71 4.67 1.39 -13.13
C ALA A 71 4.03 1.87 -14.44
N SER A 72 2.91 2.58 -14.32
CA SER A 72 2.24 3.24 -15.45
C SER A 72 2.58 4.72 -15.46
N LYS A 73 3.11 5.21 -16.58
CA LYS A 73 3.39 6.65 -16.74
C LYS A 73 2.13 7.50 -16.61
N GLY A 74 1.01 7.02 -17.18
CA GLY A 74 -0.28 7.71 -17.11
C GLY A 74 -0.79 7.82 -15.68
N LEU A 75 -0.82 6.69 -14.94
CA LEU A 75 -1.27 6.67 -13.55
C LEU A 75 -0.34 7.48 -12.63
N THR A 76 0.97 7.45 -12.87
CA THR A 76 1.93 8.27 -12.12
C THR A 76 1.63 9.77 -12.32
N LYS A 77 1.36 10.19 -13.54
CA LYS A 77 1.01 11.58 -13.85
C LYS A 77 -0.30 12.00 -13.17
N ILE A 78 -1.29 11.12 -13.14
CA ILE A 78 -2.54 11.34 -12.41
C ILE A 78 -2.29 11.57 -10.92
N CYS A 79 -1.45 10.74 -10.30
CA CYS A 79 -1.10 10.88 -8.88
C CYS A 79 -0.38 12.21 -8.60
N GLU A 80 0.52 12.63 -9.50
CA GLU A 80 1.19 13.94 -9.40
C GLU A 80 0.18 15.09 -9.48
N ASP A 81 -0.76 15.03 -10.42
CA ASP A 81 -1.79 16.06 -10.58
C ASP A 81 -2.72 16.13 -9.36
N ILE A 82 -3.15 14.98 -8.82
CA ILE A 82 -3.96 14.91 -7.60
C ILE A 82 -3.17 15.50 -6.41
N TYR A 83 -1.92 15.16 -6.28
CA TYR A 83 -1.05 15.67 -5.21
C TYR A 83 -0.91 17.20 -5.29
N ASN A 84 -0.68 17.73 -6.49
CA ASN A 84 -0.56 19.17 -6.71
C ASN A 84 -1.86 19.91 -6.37
N VAL A 85 -3.02 19.36 -6.76
CA VAL A 85 -4.33 19.91 -6.40
C VAL A 85 -4.54 19.90 -4.88
N ALA A 86 -4.18 18.80 -4.21
CA ALA A 86 -4.29 18.66 -2.76
C ALA A 86 -3.44 19.68 -2.00
N GLN A 87 -2.30 20.10 -2.56
CA GLN A 87 -1.43 21.11 -1.96
C GLN A 87 -1.97 22.54 -2.09
N THR A 88 -2.78 22.82 -3.10
CA THR A 88 -3.27 24.16 -3.42
C THR A 88 -4.70 24.42 -2.94
N CYS A 89 -5.44 23.39 -2.55
CA CYS A 89 -6.84 23.47 -2.17
C CYS A 89 -7.06 22.89 -0.78
N ASP A 90 -8.11 23.39 -0.10
CA ASP A 90 -8.61 22.74 1.11
C ASP A 90 -9.05 21.30 0.83
N ALA A 91 -8.98 20.43 1.83
CA ALA A 91 -9.20 18.99 1.71
C ALA A 91 -10.54 18.57 1.05
N GLY A 92 -11.50 19.46 0.95
CA GLY A 92 -12.78 19.25 0.25
C GLY A 92 -12.71 19.29 -1.27
N ALA A 93 -11.61 19.77 -1.88
CA ALA A 93 -11.52 19.95 -3.33
C ALA A 93 -11.28 18.65 -4.12
N ILE A 94 -10.89 17.56 -3.45
CA ILE A 94 -10.62 16.25 -4.07
C ILE A 94 -11.74 15.24 -3.76
N ASP A 95 -12.84 15.70 -3.23
CA ASP A 95 -13.85 14.85 -2.59
C ASP A 95 -14.85 14.21 -3.56
N SER A 96 -14.72 14.37 -4.87
CA SER A 96 -15.64 13.71 -5.77
C SER A 96 -14.94 12.61 -6.58
N HIS A 97 -15.48 11.40 -6.49
CA HIS A 97 -15.14 10.29 -7.38
C HIS A 97 -15.16 10.71 -8.86
N CYS A 98 -16.04 11.64 -9.23
CA CYS A 98 -16.14 12.19 -10.57
C CYS A 98 -14.85 12.89 -11.01
N ASN A 99 -14.20 13.65 -10.14
CA ASN A 99 -12.97 14.36 -10.49
C ASN A 99 -11.81 13.40 -10.71
N ILE A 100 -11.66 12.39 -9.88
CA ILE A 100 -10.62 11.37 -10.03
C ILE A 100 -10.85 10.57 -11.31
N GLN A 101 -12.08 10.14 -11.56
CA GLN A 101 -12.43 9.38 -12.74
C GLN A 101 -12.18 10.18 -14.03
N GLN A 102 -12.55 11.45 -14.07
CA GLN A 102 -12.29 12.33 -15.21
C GLN A 102 -10.80 12.53 -15.45
N ILE A 103 -10.00 12.68 -14.41
CA ILE A 103 -8.54 12.79 -14.50
C ILE A 103 -7.95 11.51 -15.10
N ILE A 104 -8.38 10.35 -14.63
CA ILE A 104 -7.92 9.04 -15.11
C ILE A 104 -8.27 8.84 -16.59
N ILE A 105 -9.48 9.17 -17.00
CA ILE A 105 -9.94 9.09 -18.38
C ILE A 105 -9.11 10.02 -19.29
N ARG A 106 -8.81 11.23 -18.83
CA ARG A 106 -7.99 12.20 -19.58
C ARG A 106 -6.63 11.64 -19.98
N TYR A 107 -6.02 10.81 -19.14
CA TYR A 107 -4.72 10.19 -19.41
C TYR A 107 -4.84 8.79 -20.05
N GLY A 108 -6.04 8.36 -20.44
CA GLY A 108 -6.27 7.12 -21.21
C GLY A 108 -5.98 5.83 -20.43
N GLY A 109 -6.01 5.89 -19.12
CA GLY A 109 -5.51 4.80 -18.29
C GLY A 109 -6.55 3.85 -17.71
N PHE A 110 -7.85 4.02 -17.98
CA PHE A 110 -8.85 3.23 -17.29
C PHE A 110 -10.15 3.07 -18.09
N ASP A 111 -10.65 1.85 -18.16
CA ASP A 111 -11.90 1.48 -18.86
C ASP A 111 -12.92 0.77 -17.95
N GLY A 112 -12.71 0.77 -16.65
CA GLY A 112 -13.56 0.12 -15.66
C GLY A 112 -14.24 1.09 -14.68
N SER A 113 -15.07 0.54 -13.79
CA SER A 113 -15.66 1.27 -12.65
C SER A 113 -14.83 1.06 -11.38
N PHE A 114 -14.80 2.06 -10.56
CA PHE A 114 -14.23 1.92 -9.21
C PHE A 114 -15.17 1.12 -8.31
#